data_4d57a6d1fe45e14bac045efccb28cc4c
#
_entry.id   4d57a6d1fe45e14bac045efccb28cc4c
#
_cell.length_a   1.000
_cell.length_b   1.000
_cell.length_c   1.000
_cell.angle_alpha   90.00
_cell.angle_beta   90.00
_cell.angle_gamma   90.00
#
_symmetry.space_group_name_H-M   'P 1'
#
loop_
_entity.id
_entity.type
_entity.pdbx_description
1 polymer ?
#
loop_
_entity_poly.entity_id
_entity_poly.type
_entity_poly.pdbx_seq_one_letter_code
_entity_poly.pdbx_strand_id
1 'polypeptide(L)'
;FRETLTKGLDILSQEIPNIKNDTLDGKVAFKLYDTFGFPLDLTQDFLKSKNIVIDIESFNQAMETQKEEARASWKGSGDTATQKIWFELAKKYNPTIFDGYEKNSVESKIISILQNSNEVDFLKDQSIEDCIIITENTCFYGESGGQVGDTGTIKSKNGEFLVTDTKKTPQGIFIHFGKLISGSINVGEDVDLSIDEERRSLIMKNHSATHLLH
;
A
#
# COMPACT_ATOMS: atom_id res chain seq x y z
N PHE A 1 23.33 11.87 8.30
CA PHE A 1 23.26 11.33 9.67
C PHE A 1 23.82 12.30 10.72
N ARG A 2 25.09 12.79 10.59
CA ARG A 2 25.66 13.75 11.56
C ARG A 2 24.86 15.05 11.64
N GLU A 3 24.46 15.62 10.53
CA GLU A 3 23.64 16.84 10.49
C GLU A 3 22.26 16.65 11.13
N THR A 4 21.63 15.51 10.88
CA THR A 4 20.35 15.14 11.49
C THR A 4 20.47 15.02 13.01
N LEU A 5 21.54 14.36 13.48
CA LEU A 5 21.84 14.22 14.90
C LEU A 5 22.05 15.57 15.57
N THR A 6 22.88 16.43 15.00
CA THR A 6 23.16 17.78 15.56
C THR A 6 21.87 18.61 15.64
N LYS A 7 21.08 18.67 14.56
CA LYS A 7 19.79 19.38 14.54
C LYS A 7 18.80 18.84 15.57
N GLY A 8 18.68 17.51 15.68
CA GLY A 8 17.79 16.88 16.65
C GLY A 8 18.17 17.21 18.10
N LEU A 9 19.47 17.15 18.42
CA LEU A 9 19.97 17.49 19.75
C LEU A 9 19.81 18.98 20.06
N ASP A 10 20.01 19.87 19.09
CA ASP A 10 19.83 21.33 19.27
C ASP A 10 18.34 21.64 19.58
N ILE A 11 17.42 21.04 18.86
CA ILE A 11 15.97 21.20 19.10
C ILE A 11 15.59 20.66 20.48
N LEU A 12 16.04 19.46 20.85
CA LEU A 12 15.81 18.91 22.18
C LEU A 12 16.36 19.83 23.29
N SER A 13 17.55 20.37 23.09
CA SER A 13 18.16 21.28 24.06
C SER A 13 17.38 22.58 24.25
N GLN A 14 16.72 23.06 23.20
CA GLN A 14 15.84 24.24 23.25
C GLN A 14 14.50 23.93 23.92
N GLU A 15 13.99 22.70 23.82
CA GLU A 15 12.73 22.29 24.44
C GLU A 15 12.86 21.92 25.93
N ILE A 16 14.04 21.51 26.39
CA ILE A 16 14.26 21.15 27.80
C ILE A 16 13.79 22.22 28.80
N PRO A 17 14.06 23.55 28.60
CA PRO A 17 13.58 24.57 29.54
C PRO A 17 12.03 24.67 29.59
N ASN A 18 11.34 24.19 28.59
CA ASN A 18 9.87 24.26 28.48
C ASN A 18 9.16 23.00 29.05
N ILE A 19 9.95 21.99 29.44
CA ILE A 19 9.41 20.73 29.97
C ILE A 19 8.83 20.96 31.37
N LYS A 20 7.60 20.47 31.55
CA LYS A 20 6.90 20.47 32.83
C LYS A 20 6.82 19.05 33.39
N ASN A 21 6.97 18.92 34.71
CA ASN A 21 6.86 17.64 35.43
C ASN A 21 7.83 16.55 34.89
N ASP A 22 9.03 16.92 34.46
CA ASP A 22 10.06 16.00 33.94
C ASP A 22 9.55 15.07 32.83
N THR A 23 8.53 15.52 32.05
CA THR A 23 7.94 14.75 30.97
C THR A 23 7.92 15.59 29.69
N LEU A 24 8.59 15.09 28.63
CA LEU A 24 8.54 15.67 27.29
C LEU A 24 7.22 15.24 26.62
N ASP A 25 6.49 16.22 26.06
CA ASP A 25 5.30 15.95 25.26
C ASP A 25 5.65 15.02 24.07
N GLY A 26 4.91 13.92 23.92
CA GLY A 26 5.12 12.95 22.85
C GLY A 26 4.95 13.55 21.45
N LYS A 27 4.17 14.63 21.30
CA LYS A 27 4.05 15.36 20.02
C LYS A 27 5.38 16.04 19.61
N VAL A 28 6.16 16.51 20.57
CA VAL A 28 7.50 17.07 20.29
C VAL A 28 8.45 15.96 19.87
N ALA A 29 8.44 14.82 20.57
CA ALA A 29 9.21 13.65 20.21
C ALA A 29 8.79 13.11 18.82
N PHE A 30 7.49 13.11 18.51
CA PHE A 30 6.98 12.73 17.20
C PHE A 30 7.44 13.69 16.09
N LYS A 31 7.42 14.99 16.31
CA LYS A 31 7.94 15.99 15.36
C LYS A 31 9.43 15.78 15.06
N LEU A 32 10.21 15.46 16.07
CA LEU A 32 11.65 15.13 15.91
C LEU A 32 11.83 13.90 15.03
N TYR A 33 11.02 12.86 15.26
CA TYR A 33 11.04 11.63 14.51
C TYR A 33 10.57 11.83 13.04
N ASP A 34 9.42 12.44 12.84
CA ASP A 34 8.75 12.55 11.53
C ASP A 34 9.41 13.61 10.63
N THR A 35 9.66 14.81 11.18
CA THR A 35 10.14 15.96 10.38
C THR A 35 11.65 15.99 10.24
N PHE A 36 12.37 15.61 11.29
CA PHE A 36 13.82 15.71 11.34
C PHE A 36 14.54 14.36 11.25
N GLY A 37 13.79 13.25 11.17
CA GLY A 37 14.36 11.91 11.10
C GLY A 37 15.18 11.52 12.34
N PHE A 38 14.88 12.12 13.50
CA PHE A 38 15.60 11.86 14.75
C PHE A 38 14.91 10.72 15.51
N PRO A 39 15.54 9.53 15.62
CA PRO A 39 14.90 8.34 16.18
C PRO A 39 14.43 8.51 17.63
N LEU A 40 13.32 7.87 17.99
CA LEU A 40 12.72 7.95 19.32
C LEU A 40 13.66 7.41 20.41
N ASP A 41 14.37 6.33 20.13
CA ASP A 41 15.36 5.73 21.03
C ASP A 41 16.49 6.70 21.39
N LEU A 42 17.00 7.44 20.41
CA LEU A 42 18.01 8.48 20.64
C LEU A 42 17.44 9.66 21.46
N THR A 43 16.17 10.02 21.24
CA THR A 43 15.47 11.02 22.06
C THR A 43 15.38 10.54 23.51
N GLN A 44 14.99 9.27 23.72
CA GLN A 44 14.90 8.66 25.04
C GLN A 44 16.25 8.62 25.75
N ASP A 45 17.31 8.19 25.07
CA ASP A 45 18.67 8.08 25.65
C ASP A 45 19.23 9.45 26.05
N PHE A 46 19.01 10.48 25.23
CA PHE A 46 19.41 11.84 25.56
C PHE A 46 18.70 12.39 26.80
N LEU A 47 17.39 12.20 26.89
CA LEU A 47 16.55 12.68 27.97
C LEU A 47 16.75 11.87 29.28
N LYS A 48 17.10 10.60 29.18
CA LYS A 48 17.37 9.71 30.32
C LYS A 48 18.54 10.25 31.15
N SER A 49 19.58 10.83 30.55
CA SER A 49 20.70 11.45 31.23
C SER A 49 20.29 12.69 32.07
N LYS A 50 19.10 13.21 31.83
CA LYS A 50 18.52 14.40 32.51
C LYS A 50 17.33 14.07 33.40
N ASN A 51 17.05 12.78 33.60
CA ASN A 51 15.87 12.27 34.34
C ASN A 51 14.51 12.73 33.75
N ILE A 52 14.46 12.95 32.45
CA ILE A 52 13.23 13.31 31.74
C ILE A 52 12.72 12.09 31.01
N VAL A 53 11.41 11.84 31.10
CA VAL A 53 10.69 10.79 30.38
C VAL A 53 9.91 11.36 29.19
N ILE A 54 9.56 10.51 28.23
CA ILE A 54 8.69 10.91 27.11
C ILE A 54 7.28 10.37 27.36
N ASP A 55 6.28 11.18 27.08
CA ASP A 55 4.89 10.73 27.00
C ASP A 55 4.69 9.87 25.74
N ILE A 56 4.90 8.56 25.91
CA ILE A 56 4.80 7.58 24.83
C ILE A 56 3.36 7.46 24.32
N GLU A 57 2.37 7.68 25.16
CA GLU A 57 0.97 7.61 24.75
C GLU A 57 0.63 8.74 23.78
N SER A 58 1.02 9.98 24.08
CA SER A 58 0.81 11.11 23.16
C SER A 58 1.67 10.99 21.90
N PHE A 59 2.88 10.39 21.96
CA PHE A 59 3.68 10.05 20.78
C PHE A 59 2.95 9.06 19.85
N ASN A 60 2.41 7.98 20.41
CA ASN A 60 1.66 6.97 19.63
C ASN A 60 0.38 7.55 19.04
N GLN A 61 -0.34 8.40 19.76
CA GLN A 61 -1.52 9.11 19.25
C GLN A 61 -1.15 10.02 18.07
N ALA A 62 -0.06 10.78 18.17
CA ALA A 62 0.42 11.62 17.06
C ALA A 62 0.83 10.80 15.84
N MET A 63 1.47 9.63 16.06
CA MET A 63 1.83 8.68 15.00
C MET A 63 0.60 8.13 14.28
N GLU A 64 -0.43 7.71 15.03
CA GLU A 64 -1.67 7.20 14.42
C GLU A 64 -2.44 8.29 13.68
N THR A 65 -2.52 9.51 14.24
CA THR A 65 -3.14 10.65 13.56
C THR A 65 -2.46 10.93 12.23
N GLN A 66 -1.12 10.96 12.21
CA GLN A 66 -0.36 11.20 10.99
C GLN A 66 -0.53 10.07 9.97
N LYS A 67 -0.60 8.81 10.42
CA LYS A 67 -0.91 7.68 9.54
C LYS A 67 -2.32 7.79 8.96
N GLU A 68 -3.30 8.23 9.75
CA GLU A 68 -4.66 8.48 9.28
C GLU A 68 -4.72 9.63 8.28
N GLU A 69 -4.02 10.74 8.55
CA GLU A 69 -3.90 11.88 7.63
C GLU A 69 -3.16 11.48 6.35
N ALA A 70 -2.08 10.71 6.46
CA ALA A 70 -1.36 10.18 5.31
C ALA A 70 -2.23 9.23 4.48
N ARG A 71 -3.05 8.38 5.13
CA ARG A 71 -4.06 7.55 4.46
C ARG A 71 -5.15 8.39 3.80
N ALA A 72 -5.60 9.46 4.46
CA ALA A 72 -6.62 10.36 3.94
C ALA A 72 -6.08 11.28 2.83
N SER A 73 -4.83 11.70 2.91
CA SER A 73 -4.13 12.54 1.92
C SER A 73 -3.51 11.73 0.79
N TRP A 74 -3.42 10.41 0.94
CA TRP A 74 -2.97 9.53 -0.13
C TRP A 74 -4.02 9.54 -1.25
N LYS A 75 -3.96 10.58 -2.04
CA LYS A 75 -4.57 10.67 -3.36
C LYS A 75 -3.75 9.77 -4.29
N GLY A 76 -3.87 8.46 -4.09
CA GLY A 76 -3.67 7.56 -5.20
C GLY A 76 -4.53 8.10 -6.32
N SER A 77 -4.02 8.19 -7.52
CA SER A 77 -4.66 8.73 -8.72
C SER A 77 -6.04 8.10 -8.98
N GLY A 78 -7.05 8.48 -8.20
CA GLY A 78 -8.40 7.96 -8.28
C GLY A 78 -9.32 8.66 -7.27
N ASP A 79 -10.46 9.11 -7.74
CA ASP A 79 -11.53 9.80 -7.05
C ASP A 79 -11.82 9.32 -5.63
N THR A 80 -12.26 10.23 -4.77
CA THR A 80 -12.81 9.96 -3.43
C THR A 80 -13.92 8.89 -3.43
N ALA A 81 -14.64 8.72 -4.53
CA ALA A 81 -15.61 7.64 -4.74
C ALA A 81 -14.94 6.25 -4.76
N THR A 82 -13.81 6.14 -5.41
CA THR A 82 -13.02 4.89 -5.52
C THR A 82 -12.52 4.42 -4.14
N GLN A 83 -12.12 5.34 -3.26
CA GLN A 83 -11.65 4.99 -1.91
C GLN A 83 -12.75 4.39 -1.02
N LYS A 84 -14.00 4.86 -1.14
CA LYS A 84 -15.15 4.27 -0.42
C LYS A 84 -15.39 2.84 -0.85
N ILE A 85 -15.30 2.56 -2.15
CA ILE A 85 -15.49 1.22 -2.71
C ILE A 85 -14.45 0.26 -2.16
N TRP A 86 -13.16 0.67 -2.10
CA TRP A 86 -12.09 -0.17 -1.53
C TRP A 86 -12.31 -0.49 -0.06
N PHE A 87 -12.80 0.46 0.71
CA PHE A 87 -13.10 0.25 2.11
C PHE A 87 -14.30 -0.67 2.32
N GLU A 88 -15.33 -0.58 1.48
CA GLU A 88 -16.49 -1.47 1.50
C GLU A 88 -16.11 -2.90 1.09
N LEU A 89 -15.31 -3.04 0.03
CA LEU A 89 -14.79 -4.33 -0.41
C LEU A 89 -13.90 -5.00 0.65
N ALA A 90 -13.09 -4.21 1.34
CA ALA A 90 -12.24 -4.71 2.43
C ALA A 90 -13.03 -5.17 3.66
N LYS A 91 -14.25 -4.68 3.86
CA LYS A 91 -15.17 -5.19 4.90
C LYS A 91 -15.88 -6.47 4.47
N LYS A 92 -16.08 -6.62 3.16
CA LYS A 92 -16.87 -7.72 2.58
C LYS A 92 -16.02 -8.95 2.30
N TYR A 93 -14.75 -8.76 1.92
CA TYR A 93 -13.85 -9.82 1.49
C TYR A 93 -12.60 -9.93 2.35
N ASN A 94 -12.07 -11.13 2.48
CA ASN A 94 -10.79 -11.39 3.13
C ASN A 94 -9.62 -10.85 2.29
N PRO A 95 -8.45 -10.59 2.89
CA PRO A 95 -7.24 -10.26 2.15
C PRO A 95 -6.93 -11.31 1.08
N THR A 96 -6.50 -10.86 -0.09
CA THR A 96 -6.08 -11.74 -1.18
C THR A 96 -4.79 -12.50 -0.81
N ILE A 97 -4.73 -13.79 -1.07
CA ILE A 97 -3.51 -14.58 -0.89
C ILE A 97 -2.55 -14.27 -2.04
N PHE A 98 -1.32 -13.88 -1.71
CA PHE A 98 -0.31 -13.54 -2.72
C PHE A 98 0.73 -14.64 -2.89
N ASP A 99 0.72 -15.31 -4.05
CA ASP A 99 1.64 -16.40 -4.43
C ASP A 99 2.75 -15.95 -5.39
N GLY A 100 2.78 -14.66 -5.77
CA GLY A 100 3.62 -14.15 -6.86
C GLY A 100 5.12 -14.05 -6.58
N TYR A 101 5.60 -14.45 -5.39
CA TYR A 101 7.04 -14.62 -5.15
C TYR A 101 7.57 -15.92 -5.73
N GLU A 102 6.74 -16.95 -5.82
CA GLU A 102 7.15 -18.29 -6.24
C GLU A 102 6.54 -18.71 -7.58
N LYS A 103 5.41 -18.10 -7.96
CA LYS A 103 4.61 -18.49 -9.12
C LYS A 103 4.35 -17.33 -10.08
N ASN A 104 4.48 -17.58 -11.37
CA ASN A 104 4.13 -16.66 -12.44
C ASN A 104 2.69 -16.88 -12.95
N SER A 105 2.08 -18.00 -12.56
CA SER A 105 0.67 -18.30 -12.84
C SER A 105 0.03 -19.01 -11.65
N VAL A 106 -1.29 -18.82 -11.48
CA VAL A 106 -2.06 -19.42 -10.39
C VAL A 106 -3.53 -19.57 -10.79
N GLU A 107 -4.12 -20.70 -10.41
CA GLU A 107 -5.56 -20.90 -10.46
C GLU A 107 -6.21 -20.18 -9.27
N SER A 108 -7.32 -19.49 -9.51
CA SER A 108 -8.04 -18.73 -8.51
C SER A 108 -9.52 -18.66 -8.81
N LYS A 109 -10.28 -18.07 -7.89
CA LYS A 109 -11.70 -17.77 -8.08
C LYS A 109 -11.94 -16.27 -8.04
N ILE A 110 -12.82 -15.79 -8.94
CA ILE A 110 -13.26 -14.40 -8.94
C ILE A 110 -14.23 -14.16 -7.78
N ILE A 111 -13.90 -13.22 -6.91
CA ILE A 111 -14.75 -12.86 -5.76
C ILE A 111 -15.58 -11.59 -6.00
N SER A 112 -15.08 -10.68 -6.85
CA SER A 112 -15.80 -9.46 -7.22
C SER A 112 -15.33 -8.93 -8.56
N ILE A 113 -16.25 -8.30 -9.28
CA ILE A 113 -16.00 -7.59 -10.54
C ILE A 113 -16.59 -6.19 -10.40
N LEU A 114 -15.83 -5.17 -10.81
CA LEU A 114 -16.33 -3.80 -10.88
C LEU A 114 -16.23 -3.27 -12.31
N GLN A 115 -17.23 -2.51 -12.71
CA GLN A 115 -17.32 -1.81 -13.99
C GLN A 115 -17.74 -0.37 -13.74
N ASN A 116 -16.93 0.60 -14.17
CA ASN A 116 -17.18 2.02 -13.88
C ASN A 116 -17.47 2.28 -12.38
N SER A 117 -16.67 1.68 -11.50
CA SER A 117 -16.78 1.79 -10.03
C SER A 117 -18.05 1.17 -9.41
N ASN A 118 -18.83 0.39 -10.14
CA ASN A 118 -19.99 -0.34 -9.61
C ASN A 118 -19.72 -1.85 -9.63
N GLU A 119 -20.07 -2.54 -8.54
CA GLU A 119 -20.04 -4.00 -8.51
C GLU A 119 -21.05 -4.58 -9.51
N VAL A 120 -20.59 -5.56 -10.31
CA VAL A 120 -21.40 -6.28 -11.30
C VAL A 120 -21.18 -7.78 -11.18
N ASP A 121 -22.16 -8.56 -11.57
CA ASP A 121 -22.07 -10.03 -11.49
C ASP A 121 -21.28 -10.64 -12.66
N PHE A 122 -21.14 -9.92 -13.76
CA PHE A 122 -20.45 -10.40 -14.96
C PHE A 122 -19.90 -9.25 -15.84
N LEU A 123 -18.86 -9.56 -16.61
CA LEU A 123 -18.34 -8.74 -17.72
C LEU A 123 -18.70 -9.40 -19.05
N LYS A 124 -19.25 -8.62 -19.97
CA LYS A 124 -19.60 -9.07 -21.33
C LYS A 124 -19.26 -8.04 -22.39
N ASP A 125 -19.14 -6.77 -22.03
CA ASP A 125 -18.87 -5.68 -22.95
C ASP A 125 -17.37 -5.40 -23.04
N GLN A 126 -16.80 -5.66 -24.22
CA GLN A 126 -15.37 -5.44 -24.52
C GLN A 126 -15.03 -3.96 -24.78
N SER A 127 -16.03 -3.09 -24.96
CA SER A 127 -15.81 -1.67 -25.21
C SER A 127 -15.46 -0.88 -23.92
N ILE A 128 -15.64 -1.49 -22.75
CA ILE A 128 -15.43 -0.83 -21.47
C ILE A 128 -14.01 -1.08 -21.00
N GLU A 129 -13.25 0.00 -20.84
CA GLU A 129 -11.83 -0.05 -20.46
C GLU A 129 -11.60 -0.01 -18.94
N ASP A 130 -12.56 0.56 -18.16
CA ASP A 130 -12.46 0.66 -16.70
C ASP A 130 -13.14 -0.52 -16.01
N CYS A 131 -12.54 -1.70 -16.12
CA CYS A 131 -12.96 -2.89 -15.42
C CYS A 131 -11.93 -3.31 -14.36
N ILE A 132 -12.43 -3.93 -13.30
CA ILE A 132 -11.61 -4.44 -12.21
C ILE A 132 -12.06 -5.84 -11.85
N ILE A 133 -11.11 -6.74 -11.67
CA ILE A 133 -11.34 -8.08 -11.14
C ILE A 133 -10.58 -8.25 -9.82
N ILE A 134 -11.25 -8.83 -8.82
CA ILE A 134 -10.68 -9.22 -7.54
C ILE A 134 -10.82 -10.74 -7.42
N THR A 135 -9.75 -11.40 -7.00
CA THR A 135 -9.65 -12.87 -6.89
C THR A 135 -9.26 -13.30 -5.47
N GLU A 136 -9.52 -14.55 -5.10
CA GLU A 136 -9.16 -15.11 -3.79
C GLU A 136 -7.64 -15.10 -3.59
N ASN A 137 -6.89 -15.53 -4.60
CA ASN A 137 -5.43 -15.54 -4.63
C ASN A 137 -4.91 -14.95 -5.94
N THR A 138 -3.67 -14.48 -5.96
CA THR A 138 -3.04 -13.87 -7.13
C THR A 138 -1.54 -14.08 -7.18
N CYS A 139 -0.98 -14.15 -8.39
CA CYS A 139 0.46 -14.06 -8.65
C CYS A 139 0.90 -12.66 -9.09
N PHE A 140 -0.03 -11.73 -9.28
CA PHE A 140 0.27 -10.36 -9.71
C PHE A 140 0.78 -9.52 -8.54
N TYR A 141 1.98 -8.94 -8.68
CA TYR A 141 2.50 -7.98 -7.71
C TYR A 141 1.72 -6.67 -7.79
N GLY A 142 1.17 -6.24 -6.68
CA GLY A 142 0.52 -4.93 -6.57
C GLY A 142 1.53 -3.82 -6.36
N GLU A 143 1.35 -2.68 -7.02
CA GLU A 143 2.21 -1.50 -6.89
C GLU A 143 2.53 -1.20 -5.42
N SER A 144 3.82 -1.22 -5.08
CA SER A 144 4.32 -0.99 -3.71
C SER A 144 5.82 -0.69 -3.73
N GLY A 145 6.29 0.11 -2.75
CA GLY A 145 7.71 0.35 -2.54
C GLY A 145 8.45 0.93 -3.75
N GLY A 146 7.76 1.71 -4.60
CA GLY A 146 8.34 2.26 -5.83
C GLY A 146 8.41 1.29 -7.02
N GLN A 147 7.98 0.04 -6.85
CA GLN A 147 7.82 -0.92 -7.96
C GLN A 147 6.40 -0.85 -8.50
N VAL A 148 6.27 -0.69 -9.82
CA VAL A 148 4.97 -0.70 -10.52
C VAL A 148 4.30 -2.07 -10.46
N GLY A 149 2.96 -2.07 -10.55
CA GLY A 149 2.16 -3.28 -10.58
C GLY A 149 2.41 -4.15 -11.81
N ASP A 150 2.13 -5.44 -11.69
CA ASP A 150 2.21 -6.36 -12.81
C ASP A 150 1.07 -6.19 -13.79
N THR A 151 1.35 -6.64 -15.01
CA THR A 151 0.38 -6.83 -16.09
C THR A 151 0.34 -8.29 -16.51
N GLY A 152 -0.69 -8.68 -17.24
CA GLY A 152 -0.84 -10.05 -17.71
C GLY A 152 -2.27 -10.36 -18.12
N THR A 153 -2.71 -11.61 -17.93
CA THR A 153 -4.05 -12.07 -18.31
C THR A 153 -4.73 -12.86 -17.21
N ILE A 154 -6.06 -12.75 -17.15
CA ILE A 154 -6.95 -13.59 -16.36
C ILE A 154 -7.86 -14.32 -17.34
N LYS A 155 -7.79 -15.65 -17.36
CA LYS A 155 -8.55 -16.49 -18.30
C LYS A 155 -9.56 -17.34 -17.55
N SER A 156 -10.81 -17.29 -18.00
CA SER A 156 -11.84 -18.24 -17.63
C SER A 156 -12.12 -19.21 -18.81
N LYS A 157 -12.99 -20.17 -18.60
CA LYS A 157 -13.45 -21.04 -19.71
C LYS A 157 -14.17 -20.27 -20.83
N ASN A 158 -14.76 -19.12 -20.48
CA ASN A 158 -15.68 -18.39 -21.35
C ASN A 158 -15.15 -17.03 -21.81
N GLY A 159 -14.05 -16.55 -21.24
CA GLY A 159 -13.52 -15.23 -21.55
C GLY A 159 -12.10 -15.00 -21.10
N GLU A 160 -11.52 -13.92 -21.60
CA GLU A 160 -10.16 -13.48 -21.30
C GLU A 160 -10.15 -12.00 -20.96
N PHE A 161 -9.51 -11.66 -19.85
CA PHE A 161 -9.33 -10.30 -19.35
C PHE A 161 -7.86 -9.92 -19.39
N LEU A 162 -7.56 -8.77 -19.99
CA LEU A 162 -6.22 -8.19 -20.00
C LEU A 162 -6.03 -7.33 -18.76
N VAL A 163 -5.09 -7.68 -17.93
CA VAL A 163 -4.67 -6.87 -16.78
C VAL A 163 -3.63 -5.86 -17.23
N THR A 164 -3.95 -4.57 -17.09
CA THR A 164 -3.09 -3.45 -17.47
C THR A 164 -2.33 -2.85 -16.29
N ASP A 165 -2.83 -3.03 -15.07
CA ASP A 165 -2.18 -2.60 -13.84
C ASP A 165 -2.68 -3.42 -12.65
N THR A 166 -1.87 -3.55 -11.62
CA THR A 166 -2.24 -4.22 -10.37
C THR A 166 -1.88 -3.34 -9.18
N LYS A 167 -2.85 -3.11 -8.29
CA LYS A 167 -2.65 -2.35 -7.05
C LYS A 167 -3.03 -3.19 -5.85
N LYS A 168 -2.46 -2.83 -4.69
CA LYS A 168 -2.77 -3.46 -3.42
C LYS A 168 -3.35 -2.42 -2.47
N THR A 169 -4.49 -2.72 -1.87
CA THR A 169 -5.07 -1.87 -0.83
C THR A 169 -4.29 -2.03 0.50
N PRO A 170 -4.37 -1.04 1.40
CA PRO A 170 -3.79 -1.17 2.75
C PRO A 170 -4.32 -2.39 3.53
N GLN A 171 -5.53 -2.86 3.21
CA GLN A 171 -6.17 -4.01 3.83
C GLN A 171 -5.74 -5.35 3.21
N GLY A 172 -4.88 -5.33 2.19
CA GLY A 172 -4.32 -6.54 1.58
C GLY A 172 -5.14 -7.12 0.43
N ILE A 173 -6.11 -6.39 -0.12
CA ILE A 173 -6.84 -6.81 -1.32
C ILE A 173 -6.04 -6.39 -2.56
N PHE A 174 -5.83 -7.33 -3.48
CA PHE A 174 -5.21 -7.05 -4.78
C PHE A 174 -6.28 -6.77 -5.82
N ILE A 175 -6.06 -5.72 -6.59
CA ILE A 175 -6.99 -5.13 -7.55
C ILE A 175 -6.36 -5.22 -8.93
N HIS A 176 -6.98 -5.98 -9.83
CA HIS A 176 -6.51 -6.15 -11.20
C HIS A 176 -7.32 -5.23 -12.11
N PHE A 177 -6.72 -4.12 -12.54
CA PHE A 177 -7.29 -3.18 -13.50
C PHE A 177 -7.11 -3.69 -14.91
N GLY A 178 -8.10 -3.48 -15.77
CA GLY A 178 -7.96 -3.90 -17.15
C GLY A 178 -9.27 -3.89 -17.91
N LYS A 179 -9.32 -4.72 -18.97
CA LYS A 179 -10.47 -4.84 -19.85
C LYS A 179 -10.70 -6.27 -20.33
N LEU A 180 -11.94 -6.59 -20.61
CA LEU A 180 -12.32 -7.85 -21.26
C LEU A 180 -11.86 -7.80 -22.72
N ILE A 181 -11.10 -8.78 -23.17
CA ILE A 181 -10.61 -8.87 -24.56
C ILE A 181 -11.36 -9.90 -25.38
N SER A 182 -11.96 -10.89 -24.73
CA SER A 182 -12.82 -11.86 -25.43
C SER A 182 -13.82 -12.51 -24.49
N GLY A 183 -14.96 -12.93 -25.01
CA GLY A 183 -15.98 -13.72 -24.33
C GLY A 183 -16.71 -13.02 -23.19
N SER A 184 -16.90 -13.72 -22.07
CA SER A 184 -17.53 -13.21 -20.85
C SER A 184 -16.92 -13.83 -19.61
N ILE A 185 -16.95 -13.09 -18.50
CA ILE A 185 -16.40 -13.51 -17.20
C ILE A 185 -17.44 -13.21 -16.12
N ASN A 186 -17.67 -14.16 -15.20
CA ASN A 186 -18.65 -14.04 -14.13
C ASN A 186 -17.99 -14.10 -12.74
N VAL A 187 -18.62 -13.48 -11.76
CA VAL A 187 -18.27 -13.66 -10.35
C VAL A 187 -18.47 -15.13 -9.96
N GLY A 188 -17.53 -15.67 -9.19
CA GLY A 188 -17.54 -17.08 -8.76
C GLY A 188 -16.95 -18.08 -9.77
N GLU A 189 -16.54 -17.63 -10.97
CA GLU A 189 -15.82 -18.49 -11.91
C GLU A 189 -14.40 -18.80 -11.45
N ASP A 190 -13.94 -20.01 -11.76
CA ASP A 190 -12.53 -20.39 -11.65
C ASP A 190 -11.77 -19.84 -12.85
N VAL A 191 -10.60 -19.26 -12.60
CA VAL A 191 -9.78 -18.55 -13.57
C VAL A 191 -8.30 -18.89 -13.40
N ASP A 192 -7.57 -18.84 -14.51
CA ASP A 192 -6.12 -18.90 -14.57
C ASP A 192 -5.56 -17.48 -14.67
N LEU A 193 -4.76 -17.08 -13.69
CA LEU A 193 -4.03 -15.82 -13.67
C LEU A 193 -2.60 -16.06 -14.17
N SER A 194 -2.14 -15.26 -15.12
CA SER A 194 -0.76 -15.34 -15.65
C SER A 194 -0.19 -13.95 -15.85
N ILE A 195 0.97 -13.69 -15.27
CA ILE A 195 1.68 -12.40 -15.42
C ILE A 195 2.46 -12.33 -16.73
N ASP A 196 2.80 -11.11 -17.14
CA ASP A 196 3.82 -10.84 -18.16
C ASP A 196 5.21 -11.01 -17.55
N GLU A 197 5.81 -12.19 -17.73
CA GLU A 197 7.09 -12.55 -17.16
C GLU A 197 8.25 -11.70 -17.67
N GLU A 198 8.23 -11.31 -18.94
CA GLU A 198 9.27 -10.47 -19.54
C GLU A 198 9.25 -9.09 -18.88
N ARG A 199 8.07 -8.48 -18.77
CA ARG A 199 7.88 -7.19 -18.10
C ARG A 199 8.29 -7.25 -16.62
N ARG A 200 7.87 -8.29 -15.89
CA ARG A 200 8.25 -8.51 -14.48
C ARG A 200 9.79 -8.59 -14.35
N SER A 201 10.46 -9.35 -15.20
CA SER A 201 11.92 -9.49 -15.18
C SER A 201 12.63 -8.15 -15.40
N LEU A 202 12.16 -7.31 -16.32
CA LEU A 202 12.71 -5.98 -16.56
C LEU A 202 12.50 -5.04 -15.36
N ILE A 203 11.31 -5.06 -14.75
CA ILE A 203 10.99 -4.25 -13.55
C ILE A 203 11.92 -4.64 -12.39
N MET A 204 12.08 -5.93 -12.11
CA MET A 204 12.95 -6.42 -11.04
C MET A 204 14.42 -6.02 -11.25
N LYS A 205 14.92 -6.07 -12.49
CA LYS A 205 16.29 -5.62 -12.83
C LYS A 205 16.47 -4.13 -12.57
N ASN A 206 15.50 -3.29 -12.97
CA ASN A 206 15.52 -1.85 -12.75
C ASN A 206 15.46 -1.50 -11.27
N HIS A 207 14.61 -2.18 -10.50
CA HIS A 207 14.49 -1.99 -9.05
C HIS A 207 15.82 -2.32 -8.35
N SER A 208 16.44 -3.46 -8.69
CA SER A 208 17.75 -3.86 -8.15
C SER A 208 18.86 -2.88 -8.55
N ALA A 209 18.87 -2.39 -9.80
CA ALA A 209 19.84 -1.39 -10.26
C ALA A 209 19.74 -0.08 -9.46
N THR A 210 18.54 0.37 -9.10
CA THR A 210 18.34 1.57 -8.28
C THR A 210 18.97 1.43 -6.90
N HIS A 211 18.84 0.25 -6.27
CA HIS A 211 19.49 -0.03 -4.98
C HIS A 211 21.02 -0.13 -5.03
N LEU A 212 21.59 -0.47 -6.20
CA LEU A 212 23.04 -0.51 -6.38
C LEU A 212 23.66 0.87 -6.63
N LEU A 213 22.86 1.87 -7.04
CA LEU A 213 23.30 3.24 -7.30
C LEU A 213 23.21 4.16 -6.08
N HIS A 214 22.57 3.72 -4.99
CA HIS A 214 22.47 4.40 -3.70
C HIS A 214 23.37 3.77 -2.65
#